data_6f0e5c6c47787e37fe0d820a18c27fd5
#
_entry.id   6f0e5c6c47787e37fe0d820a18c27fd5
#
_cell.length_a   1.000
_cell.length_b   1.000
_cell.length_c   1.000
_cell.angle_alpha   90.00
_cell.angle_beta   90.00
_cell.angle_gamma   90.00
#
_symmetry.space_group_name_H-M   'P 1'
#
loop_
_entity.id
_entity.type
_entity.pdbx_description
1 polymer ?
#
loop_
_entity_poly.entity_id
_entity_poly.type
_entity_poly.pdbx_seq_one_letter_code
_entity_poly.pdbx_strand_id
1 'polypeptide(L)'
;SLGLVGSEMCIRDSDLGVKDIILDPGFGFGKTLEHNYELMAHLEEFSIFELPLLVGVSRKSMIYKLLGGTPQDSLNGTTVLDTVALMKGANILRVHDVREAVEAVRIVDKLRTESEYGK
;
A
#
# COMPACT_ATOMS: atom_id res chain seq x y z
N SER A 1 -1.56 14.10 11.10
CA SER A 1 -1.05 13.43 9.92
C SER A 1 -1.80 12.13 9.64
N LEU A 2 -1.68 11.64 8.42
CA LEU A 2 -2.41 10.43 7.99
C LEU A 2 -1.94 9.18 8.74
N GLY A 3 -0.66 9.10 9.04
CA GLY A 3 -0.09 7.99 9.80
C GLY A 3 -0.58 7.95 11.25
N LEU A 4 -0.79 9.11 11.84
CA LEU A 4 -1.29 9.19 13.22
C LEU A 4 -2.70 8.64 13.36
N VAL A 5 -3.59 8.91 12.39
CA VAL A 5 -4.96 8.40 12.43
C VAL A 5 -4.95 6.87 12.47
N GLY A 6 -4.18 6.23 11.61
CA GLY A 6 -4.05 4.77 11.60
C GLY A 6 -3.46 4.23 12.89
N SER A 7 -2.42 4.87 13.42
CA SER A 7 -1.78 4.41 14.66
C SER A 7 -2.66 4.61 15.88
N GLU A 8 -3.41 5.71 15.96
CA GLU A 8 -4.36 5.93 17.04
C GLU A 8 -5.47 4.88 17.05
N MET A 9 -6.02 4.56 15.88
CA MET A 9 -7.04 3.50 15.77
C MET A 9 -6.47 2.15 16.20
N CYS A 10 -5.27 1.81 15.79
CA CYS A 10 -4.61 0.57 16.12
C CYS A 10 -4.38 0.44 17.64
N ILE A 11 -3.87 1.48 18.29
CA ILE A 11 -3.65 1.50 19.73
C ILE A 11 -4.96 1.35 20.49
N ARG A 12 -5.98 2.11 20.08
CA ARG A 12 -7.30 2.07 20.69
C ARG A 12 -7.93 0.69 20.58
N ASP A 13 -7.86 0.06 19.41
CA ASP A 13 -8.42 -1.28 19.20
C ASP A 13 -7.68 -2.32 20.06
N SER A 14 -6.37 -2.21 20.18
CA SER A 14 -5.58 -3.07 21.06
C SER A 14 -5.99 -2.93 22.51
N ASP A 15 -6.19 -1.68 22.97
CA ASP A 15 -6.63 -1.38 24.33
C ASP A 15 -8.02 -1.94 24.63
N LEU A 16 -8.86 -2.08 23.60
CA LEU A 16 -10.19 -2.69 23.70
C LEU A 16 -10.16 -4.22 23.58
N GLY A 17 -8.96 -4.81 23.47
CA GLY A 17 -8.80 -6.27 23.41
C GLY A 17 -8.94 -6.89 22.01
N VAL A 18 -8.92 -6.08 20.96
CA VAL A 18 -8.92 -6.56 19.60
C VAL A 18 -7.56 -7.19 19.30
N LYS A 19 -7.55 -8.44 18.80
CA LYS A 19 -6.30 -9.21 18.64
C LYS A 19 -5.76 -9.19 17.21
N ASP A 20 -6.63 -9.10 16.20
CA ASP A 20 -6.24 -9.19 14.79
C ASP A 20 -6.42 -7.81 14.15
N ILE A 21 -5.34 -7.05 14.10
CA ILE A 21 -5.35 -5.69 13.55
C ILE A 21 -4.55 -5.65 12.27
N ILE A 22 -5.13 -5.08 11.23
CA ILE A 22 -4.49 -4.80 9.96
C ILE A 22 -4.48 -3.28 9.76
N LEU A 23 -3.33 -2.72 9.43
CA LEU A 23 -3.22 -1.30 9.12
C LEU A 23 -3.65 -1.06 7.68
N ASP A 24 -4.52 -0.05 7.49
CA ASP A 24 -4.90 0.45 6.16
C ASP A 24 -4.73 1.97 6.16
N PRO A 25 -3.72 2.51 5.46
CA PRO A 25 -3.50 3.95 5.43
C PRO A 25 -4.61 4.75 4.74
N GLY A 26 -5.49 4.09 3.99
CA GLY A 26 -6.65 4.74 3.39
C GLY A 26 -6.32 5.66 2.23
N PHE A 27 -5.62 5.17 1.21
CA PHE A 27 -5.38 5.94 0.01
C PHE A 27 -6.68 6.42 -0.62
N GLY A 28 -6.73 7.68 -1.04
CA GLY A 28 -7.85 8.28 -1.73
C GLY A 28 -8.88 8.98 -0.84
N PHE A 29 -9.08 8.55 0.38
CA PHE A 29 -10.15 9.09 1.25
C PHE A 29 -9.89 10.53 1.66
N GLY A 30 -10.51 11.51 0.97
CA GLY A 30 -10.39 12.92 1.29
C GLY A 30 -8.98 13.51 1.16
N LYS A 31 -8.04 12.75 0.61
CA LYS A 31 -6.65 13.17 0.48
C LYS A 31 -6.42 13.86 -0.85
N THR A 32 -5.53 14.85 -0.86
CA THR A 32 -5.08 15.46 -2.10
C THR A 32 -4.14 14.52 -2.85
N LEU A 33 -3.86 14.84 -4.11
CA LEU A 33 -2.88 14.11 -4.91
C LEU A 33 -1.53 14.05 -4.21
N GLU A 34 -1.07 15.18 -3.71
CA GLU A 34 0.21 15.31 -3.02
C GLU A 34 0.24 14.48 -1.75
N HIS A 35 -0.83 14.48 -0.97
CA HIS A 35 -0.91 13.70 0.26
C HIS A 35 -0.86 12.20 -0.01
N ASN A 36 -1.51 11.73 -1.07
CA ASN A 36 -1.46 10.32 -1.45
C ASN A 36 -0.03 9.88 -1.82
N TYR A 37 0.69 10.70 -2.59
CA TYR A 37 2.07 10.38 -2.96
C TYR A 37 3.03 10.51 -1.79
N GLU A 38 2.82 11.48 -0.91
CA GLU A 38 3.58 11.60 0.32
C GLU A 38 3.40 10.36 1.21
N LEU A 39 2.16 9.91 1.35
CA LEU A 39 1.85 8.69 2.11
C LEU A 39 2.57 7.48 1.51
N MET A 40 2.53 7.30 0.20
CA MET A 40 3.22 6.20 -0.48
C MET A 40 4.74 6.32 -0.33
N ALA A 41 5.28 7.53 -0.45
CA ALA A 41 6.72 7.76 -0.34
C ALA A 41 7.27 7.37 1.05
N HIS A 42 6.44 7.47 2.07
CA HIS A 42 6.82 7.19 3.46
C HIS A 42 6.15 5.92 4.03
N LEU A 43 5.65 5.06 3.15
CA LEU A 43 4.87 3.88 3.56
C LEU A 43 5.65 2.95 4.50
N GLU A 44 6.97 2.84 4.31
CA GLU A 44 7.84 1.99 5.14
C GLU A 44 7.84 2.39 6.61
N GLU A 45 7.47 3.62 6.95
CA GLU A 45 7.41 4.08 8.32
C GLU A 45 6.36 3.33 9.15
N PHE A 46 5.34 2.73 8.50
CA PHE A 46 4.34 1.92 9.19
C PHE A 46 4.92 0.62 9.76
N SER A 47 6.11 0.23 9.37
CA SER A 47 6.76 -0.99 9.90
C SER A 47 6.99 -0.93 11.42
N ILE A 48 7.03 0.27 11.99
CA ILE A 48 7.22 0.45 13.44
C ILE A 48 6.11 -0.24 14.26
N PHE A 49 4.92 -0.41 13.67
CA PHE A 49 3.79 -1.04 14.38
C PHE A 49 3.84 -2.56 14.37
N GLU A 50 4.70 -3.16 13.55
CA GLU A 50 4.85 -4.62 13.41
C GLU A 50 3.52 -5.34 13.13
N LEU A 51 2.66 -4.69 12.33
CA LEU A 51 1.35 -5.19 11.95
C LEU A 51 1.27 -5.38 10.44
N PRO A 52 0.43 -6.31 9.96
CA PRO A 52 0.19 -6.41 8.53
C PRO A 52 -0.32 -5.09 7.95
N LEU A 53 0.20 -4.72 6.80
CA LEU A 53 -0.13 -3.47 6.11
C LEU A 53 -0.89 -3.79 4.83
N LEU A 54 -2.10 -3.27 4.73
CA LEU A 54 -2.95 -3.39 3.55
C LEU A 54 -2.87 -2.11 2.73
N VAL A 55 -2.67 -2.25 1.43
CA VAL A 55 -2.66 -1.11 0.50
C VAL A 55 -3.70 -1.32 -0.60
N GLY A 56 -4.56 -0.33 -0.77
CA GLY A 56 -5.59 -0.32 -1.79
C GLY A 56 -5.48 0.93 -2.66
N VAL A 57 -4.66 0.89 -3.71
CA VAL A 57 -4.47 2.01 -4.65
C VAL A 57 -5.11 1.75 -6.01
N SER A 58 -5.68 0.56 -6.21
CA SER A 58 -6.14 0.09 -7.51
C SER A 58 -7.06 1.09 -8.21
N ARG A 59 -6.60 1.60 -9.34
CA ARG A 59 -7.33 2.50 -10.25
C ARG A 59 -7.84 3.78 -9.56
N LYS A 60 -7.20 4.17 -8.46
CA LYS A 60 -7.60 5.38 -7.73
C LYS A 60 -7.12 6.65 -8.43
N SER A 61 -7.75 7.76 -8.05
CA SER A 61 -7.51 9.05 -8.70
C SER A 61 -6.08 9.54 -8.64
N MET A 62 -5.30 9.10 -7.66
CA MET A 62 -3.88 9.45 -7.58
C MET A 62 -3.10 9.00 -8.82
N ILE A 63 -3.61 7.98 -9.53
CA ILE A 63 -2.98 7.47 -10.75
C ILE A 63 -3.37 8.36 -11.93
N TYR A 64 -4.66 8.46 -12.24
CA TYR A 64 -5.08 9.17 -13.45
C TYR A 64 -5.05 10.70 -13.30
N LYS A 65 -5.05 11.23 -12.10
CA LYS A 65 -4.82 12.67 -11.90
C LYS A 65 -3.37 13.06 -12.18
N LEU A 66 -2.42 12.15 -11.95
CA LEU A 66 -1.02 12.39 -12.27
C LEU A 66 -0.73 12.14 -13.75
N LEU A 67 -1.19 10.99 -14.26
CA LEU A 67 -0.80 10.51 -15.59
C LEU A 67 -1.77 10.93 -16.69
N GLY A 68 -2.98 11.35 -16.33
CA GLY A 68 -4.06 11.58 -17.28
C GLY A 68 -4.88 10.32 -17.50
N GLY A 69 -6.05 10.47 -18.11
CA GLY A 69 -6.92 9.35 -18.41
C GLY A 69 -8.01 9.12 -17.36
N THR A 70 -8.48 7.91 -17.29
CA THR A 70 -9.62 7.48 -16.48
C THR A 70 -9.23 6.26 -15.64
N PRO A 71 -10.09 5.78 -14.71
CA PRO A 71 -9.82 4.53 -14.01
C PRO A 71 -9.52 3.35 -14.94
N GLN A 72 -10.17 3.30 -16.11
CA GLN A 72 -9.93 2.23 -17.09
C GLN A 72 -8.51 2.27 -17.68
N ASP A 73 -7.88 3.44 -17.71
CA ASP A 73 -6.52 3.63 -18.21
C ASP A 73 -5.45 3.44 -17.12
N SER A 74 -5.85 3.02 -15.93
CA SER A 74 -4.99 3.07 -14.73
C SER A 74 -4.39 1.72 -14.34
N LEU A 75 -4.43 0.71 -15.22
CA LEU A 75 -3.88 -0.61 -14.92
C LEU A 75 -2.37 -0.55 -14.71
N ASN A 76 -1.65 0.06 -15.64
CA ASN A 76 -0.19 0.13 -15.54
C ASN A 76 0.25 0.91 -14.30
N GLY A 77 -0.36 2.08 -14.05
CA GLY A 77 -0.06 2.88 -12.86
C GLY A 77 -0.37 2.13 -11.56
N THR A 78 -1.47 1.36 -11.55
CA THR A 78 -1.81 0.49 -10.43
C THR A 78 -0.71 -0.52 -10.16
N THR A 79 -0.23 -1.21 -11.19
CA THR A 79 0.82 -2.22 -11.05
C THR A 79 2.12 -1.60 -10.56
N VAL A 80 2.47 -0.42 -11.06
CA VAL A 80 3.65 0.32 -10.58
C VAL A 80 3.53 0.62 -9.08
N LEU A 81 2.40 1.18 -8.65
CA LEU A 81 2.21 1.54 -7.24
C LEU A 81 2.08 0.32 -6.34
N ASP A 82 1.45 -0.76 -6.80
CA ASP A 82 1.40 -2.02 -6.06
C ASP A 82 2.81 -2.57 -5.83
N THR A 83 3.66 -2.51 -6.85
CA THR A 83 5.05 -2.95 -6.73
C THR A 83 5.82 -2.09 -5.73
N VAL A 84 5.68 -0.78 -5.80
CA VAL A 84 6.31 0.14 -4.84
C VAL A 84 5.81 -0.15 -3.43
N ALA A 85 4.50 -0.34 -3.25
CA ALA A 85 3.91 -0.66 -1.95
C ALA A 85 4.49 -1.95 -1.38
N LEU A 86 4.61 -3.00 -2.19
CA LEU A 86 5.21 -4.27 -1.77
C LEU A 86 6.67 -4.08 -1.34
N MET A 87 7.44 -3.31 -2.09
CA MET A 87 8.84 -3.02 -1.76
C MET A 87 8.97 -2.23 -0.46
N LYS A 88 7.94 -1.47 -0.09
CA LYS A 88 7.91 -0.66 1.13
C LYS A 88 7.22 -1.34 2.30
N GLY A 89 6.86 -2.61 2.18
CA GLY A 89 6.38 -3.40 3.30
C GLY A 89 4.92 -3.79 3.30
N ALA A 90 4.16 -3.48 2.24
CA ALA A 90 2.78 -3.94 2.15
C ALA A 90 2.72 -5.47 2.16
N ASN A 91 1.81 -6.01 2.95
CA ASN A 91 1.58 -7.45 3.08
C ASN A 91 0.35 -7.89 2.32
N ILE A 92 -0.60 -7.00 2.13
CA ILE A 92 -1.89 -7.29 1.51
C ILE A 92 -2.17 -6.19 0.48
N LEU A 93 -2.55 -6.59 -0.72
CA LEU A 93 -3.00 -5.66 -1.75
C LEU A 93 -4.49 -5.89 -2.01
N ARG A 94 -5.28 -4.82 -1.98
CA ARG A 94 -6.67 -4.85 -2.41
C ARG A 94 -6.73 -4.34 -3.85
N VAL A 95 -7.16 -5.20 -4.77
CA VAL A 95 -7.00 -4.97 -6.20
C VAL A 95 -8.24 -5.30 -7.00
N HIS A 96 -8.38 -4.67 -8.18
CA HIS A 96 -9.35 -5.05 -9.20
C HIS A 96 -8.74 -6.05 -10.20
N ASP A 97 -7.44 -5.91 -10.48
CA ASP A 97 -6.75 -6.65 -11.53
C ASP A 97 -5.85 -7.71 -10.87
N VAL A 98 -6.44 -8.87 -10.59
CA VAL A 98 -5.82 -9.93 -9.76
C VAL A 98 -4.56 -10.49 -10.42
N ARG A 99 -4.61 -10.78 -11.72
CA ARG A 99 -3.48 -11.36 -12.45
C ARG A 99 -2.22 -10.49 -12.32
N GLU A 100 -2.38 -9.20 -12.60
CA GLU A 100 -1.28 -8.24 -12.60
C GLU A 100 -0.72 -8.07 -11.19
N ALA A 101 -1.58 -8.06 -10.19
CA ALA A 101 -1.17 -7.97 -8.80
C ALA A 101 -0.39 -9.23 -8.35
N VAL A 102 -0.86 -10.41 -8.74
CA VAL A 102 -0.16 -11.68 -8.44
C VAL A 102 1.22 -11.69 -9.08
N GLU A 103 1.33 -11.22 -10.32
CA GLU A 103 2.62 -11.13 -11.01
C GLU A 103 3.57 -10.19 -10.27
N ALA A 104 3.08 -9.04 -9.81
CA ALA A 104 3.88 -8.11 -9.01
C ALA A 104 4.38 -8.76 -7.72
N VAL A 105 3.51 -9.46 -7.01
CA VAL A 105 3.86 -10.18 -5.77
C VAL A 105 4.94 -11.22 -6.05
N ARG A 106 4.78 -12.01 -7.09
CA ARG A 106 5.76 -13.06 -7.44
C ARG A 106 7.13 -12.48 -7.78
N ILE A 107 7.17 -11.37 -8.50
CA ILE A 107 8.43 -10.71 -8.84
C ILE A 107 9.11 -10.14 -7.60
N VAL A 108 8.35 -9.44 -6.77
CA VAL A 108 8.91 -8.85 -5.54
C VAL A 108 9.41 -9.94 -4.58
N ASP A 109 8.66 -11.03 -4.42
CA ASP A 109 9.09 -12.14 -3.58
C ASP A 109 10.40 -12.77 -4.10
N LYS A 110 10.53 -12.91 -5.41
CA LYS A 110 11.77 -13.41 -6.02
C LYS A 110 12.95 -12.49 -5.74
N LEU A 111 12.73 -11.19 -5.86
CA LEU A 111 13.76 -10.18 -5.56
C LEU A 111 14.22 -10.28 -4.10
N ARG A 112 13.30 -10.47 -3.17
CA ARG A 112 13.63 -10.62 -1.75
C ARG A 112 14.47 -11.88 -1.50
N THR A 113 14.08 -12.98 -2.10
CA THR A 113 14.79 -14.25 -1.99
C THR A 113 16.22 -14.12 -2.49
N GLU A 114 16.42 -13.55 -3.67
CA GLU A 114 17.75 -13.34 -4.24
C GLU A 114 18.60 -12.36 -3.40
N SER A 115 17.98 -11.34 -2.84
CA SER A 115 18.67 -10.39 -1.96
C SER A 115 19.21 -11.09 -0.70
N GLU A 116 18.44 -12.04 -0.14
CA GLU A 116 18.88 -12.81 1.05
C GLU A 116 20.02 -13.74 0.74
N TYR A 117 20.00 -14.42 -0.40
CA TYR A 117 21.00 -15.41 -0.78
C TYR A 117 22.17 -14.83 -1.59
N GLY A 118 22.01 -13.64 -2.16
CA GLY A 118 23.03 -12.98 -2.96
C GLY A 118 24.04 -12.16 -2.18
N LYS A 119 23.95 -12.17 -0.88
CA LYS A 119 24.88 -11.42 -0.03
C LYS A 119 26.15 -12.23 0.26
#